data_b305a9bb26051632eaba412f74ecdd04
#
_entry.id   b305a9bb26051632eaba412f74ecdd04
#
_cell.length_a   1.000
_cell.length_b   1.000
_cell.length_c   1.000
_cell.angle_alpha   90.00
_cell.angle_beta   90.00
_cell.angle_gamma   90.00
#
_symmetry.space_group_name_H-M   'P 1'
#
loop_
_entity.id
_entity.type
_entity.pdbx_description
1 polymer ?
#
loop_
_entity_poly.entity_id
_entity_poly.type
_entity_poly.pdbx_seq_one_letter_code
_entity_poly.pdbx_strand_id
1 'polypeptide(L)'
;MIQEILECHETESHNISHVFYQNSDNHILFISFAGMIDKYVSVSWFYNQMDVLGNFIFLKNDPEYDSYMRPDYEELIKDYIDRLKIKKLIVYGPSMGGIGAIHYGLKFHADVIIAIDPNPINFDYNELIDSIKAFEPENAMGFKHKFYINYTFTDEAFETKPEWTEDIIRELEKKNVVLTLQPYRSSTHLEFIPSKDYLFSIIHLYLLLQVNNYKTPQEWI
;
A
#
# COMPACT_ATOMS: atom_id res chain seq x y z
N MET A 1 0.31 26.00 0.42
CA MET A 1 -0.37 24.86 1.11
C MET A 1 0.43 23.56 0.98
N ILE A 2 0.51 22.87 -0.19
CA ILE A 2 1.32 21.64 -0.31
C ILE A 2 2.80 21.93 -0.06
N GLN A 3 3.33 22.98 -0.63
CA GLN A 3 4.70 23.44 -0.41
C GLN A 3 5.01 23.66 1.08
N GLU A 4 4.10 24.29 1.81
CA GLU A 4 4.24 24.52 3.26
C GLU A 4 4.26 23.22 4.05
N ILE A 5 3.47 22.19 3.64
CA ILE A 5 3.51 20.88 4.28
C ILE A 5 4.85 20.21 4.05
N LEU A 6 5.36 20.23 2.82
CA LEU A 6 6.66 19.68 2.50
C LEU A 6 7.75 20.35 3.34
N GLU A 7 7.75 21.69 3.41
CA GLU A 7 8.71 22.47 4.19
C GLU A 7 8.64 22.21 5.70
N CYS A 8 7.43 21.94 6.23
CA CYS A 8 7.24 21.68 7.66
C CYS A 8 7.47 20.22 8.07
N HIS A 9 7.26 19.26 7.17
CA HIS A 9 7.19 17.84 7.50
C HIS A 9 8.19 16.99 6.74
N GLU A 10 8.94 17.55 5.77
CA GLU A 10 10.04 16.80 5.14
C GLU A 10 11.17 16.62 6.14
N THR A 11 11.63 15.42 6.27
CA THR A 11 12.70 15.03 7.20
C THR A 11 13.57 13.96 6.55
N GLU A 12 14.72 13.71 7.15
CA GLU A 12 15.64 12.65 6.73
C GLU A 12 15.95 11.75 7.91
N SER A 13 15.77 10.45 7.73
CA SER A 13 16.26 9.44 8.66
C SER A 13 16.54 8.14 7.90
N HIS A 14 17.45 7.31 8.41
CA HIS A 14 17.91 6.09 7.73
C HIS A 14 18.36 6.35 6.27
N ASN A 15 18.98 7.50 6.00
CA ASN A 15 19.38 7.96 4.66
C ASN A 15 18.21 8.07 3.65
N ILE A 16 16.98 8.19 4.14
CA ILE A 16 15.76 8.36 3.33
C ILE A 16 15.13 9.71 3.65
N SER A 17 15.04 10.57 2.62
CA SER A 17 14.21 11.77 2.70
C SER A 17 12.75 11.37 2.54
N HIS A 18 11.90 11.80 3.45
CA HIS A 18 10.47 11.48 3.46
C HIS A 18 9.67 12.59 4.12
N VAL A 19 8.37 12.62 3.88
CA VAL A 19 7.44 13.50 4.59
C VAL A 19 6.77 12.69 5.69
N PHE A 20 6.85 13.17 6.92
CA PHE A 20 6.18 12.55 8.05
C PHE A 20 5.19 13.51 8.69
N TYR A 21 3.93 13.10 8.73
CA TYR A 21 2.86 13.80 9.45
C TYR A 21 2.38 12.97 10.62
N GLN A 22 2.48 13.52 11.83
CA GLN A 22 2.08 12.83 13.06
C GLN A 22 0.72 13.34 13.55
N ASN A 23 -0.20 12.40 13.75
CA ASN A 23 -1.41 12.59 14.53
C ASN A 23 -1.23 11.86 15.86
N SER A 24 -0.97 12.61 16.93
CA SER A 24 -0.50 12.10 18.22
C SER A 24 -1.42 11.09 18.89
N ASP A 25 -2.70 11.12 18.62
CA ASP A 25 -3.71 10.33 19.31
C ASP A 25 -4.10 9.05 18.57
N ASN A 26 -3.42 8.75 17.47
CA ASN A 26 -3.79 7.67 16.58
C ASN A 26 -2.68 6.63 16.43
N HIS A 27 -3.02 5.36 16.56
CA HIS A 27 -2.13 4.22 16.35
C HIS A 27 -2.25 3.62 14.93
N ILE A 28 -2.74 4.38 13.98
CA ILE A 28 -2.79 4.02 12.57
C ILE A 28 -1.62 4.68 11.86
N LEU A 29 -0.92 3.92 11.03
CA LEU A 29 0.11 4.44 10.13
C LEU A 29 -0.31 4.17 8.68
N PHE A 30 -0.33 5.23 7.91
CA PHE A 30 -0.52 5.19 6.47
C PHE A 30 0.82 5.47 5.78
N ILE A 31 1.30 4.54 4.96
CA ILE A 31 2.53 4.71 4.18
C ILE A 31 2.17 4.82 2.70
N SER A 32 2.58 5.90 2.07
CA SER A 32 2.43 6.11 0.64
C SER A 32 3.78 6.02 -0.07
N PHE A 33 3.90 5.06 -0.97
CA PHE A 33 5.03 4.88 -1.85
C PHE A 33 4.79 5.62 -3.16
N ALA A 34 5.66 6.52 -3.56
CA ALA A 34 5.55 7.23 -4.83
C ALA A 34 5.78 6.31 -6.03
N GLY A 35 5.21 6.67 -7.17
CA GLY A 35 5.59 6.10 -8.46
C GLY A 35 6.96 6.62 -8.94
N MET A 36 7.36 6.24 -10.15
CA MET A 36 8.69 6.56 -10.67
C MET A 36 8.97 8.06 -10.87
N ILE A 37 7.92 8.86 -11.14
CA ILE A 37 8.07 10.29 -11.50
C ILE A 37 7.78 11.21 -10.33
N ASP A 38 7.25 10.67 -9.22
CA ASP A 38 6.53 11.45 -8.27
C ASP A 38 7.29 11.68 -6.98
N LYS A 39 7.60 12.94 -6.71
CA LYS A 39 8.31 13.27 -5.47
C LYS A 39 7.43 13.09 -4.24
N TYR A 40 6.21 13.57 -4.22
CA TYR A 40 5.26 13.48 -3.10
C TYR A 40 3.83 13.84 -3.55
N VAL A 41 3.43 13.51 -4.80
CA VAL A 41 2.10 13.89 -5.34
C VAL A 41 0.98 13.34 -4.48
N SER A 42 1.17 12.17 -3.89
CA SER A 42 0.19 11.59 -2.97
C SER A 42 -0.09 12.47 -1.74
N VAL A 43 0.80 13.36 -1.33
CA VAL A 43 0.49 14.36 -0.28
C VAL A 43 -0.72 15.19 -0.66
N SER A 44 -0.81 15.65 -1.92
CA SER A 44 -1.95 16.43 -2.41
C SER A 44 -3.28 15.65 -2.37
N TRP A 45 -3.18 14.33 -2.49
CA TRP A 45 -4.33 13.43 -2.47
C TRP A 45 -4.85 13.21 -1.07
N PHE A 46 -3.94 13.01 -0.12
CA PHE A 46 -4.28 12.61 1.24
C PHE A 46 -4.36 13.77 2.24
N TYR A 47 -3.98 14.98 1.82
CA TYR A 47 -3.88 16.14 2.69
C TYR A 47 -5.12 16.37 3.59
N ASN A 48 -6.31 16.38 3.01
CA ASN A 48 -7.55 16.62 3.76
C ASN A 48 -7.97 15.44 4.66
N GLN A 49 -7.26 14.33 4.61
CA GLN A 49 -7.59 13.10 5.33
C GLN A 49 -6.55 12.76 6.42
N MET A 50 -5.45 13.50 6.46
CA MET A 50 -4.34 13.18 7.37
C MET A 50 -4.79 13.24 8.83
N ASP A 51 -5.59 14.22 9.18
CA ASP A 51 -6.12 14.36 10.54
C ASP A 51 -7.12 13.26 10.94
N VAL A 52 -7.76 12.64 9.95
CA VAL A 52 -8.80 11.63 10.18
C VAL A 52 -8.23 10.22 10.20
N LEU A 53 -7.31 9.93 9.28
CA LEU A 53 -6.81 8.57 9.08
C LEU A 53 -5.68 8.19 10.04
N GLY A 54 -4.86 9.13 10.48
CA GLY A 54 -3.78 8.84 11.44
C GLY A 54 -2.44 9.46 11.09
N ASN A 55 -1.36 8.74 11.39
CA ASN A 55 -0.01 9.16 11.03
C ASN A 55 0.28 8.81 9.58
N PHE A 56 1.04 9.66 8.89
CA PHE A 56 1.38 9.47 7.48
C PHE A 56 2.88 9.52 7.26
N ILE A 57 3.36 8.60 6.41
CA ILE A 57 4.69 8.66 5.80
C ILE A 57 4.49 8.69 4.28
N PHE A 58 5.08 9.68 3.63
CA PHE A 58 5.16 9.74 2.18
C PHE A 58 6.60 9.50 1.77
N LEU A 59 6.81 8.41 1.07
CA LEU A 59 8.11 7.99 0.57
C LEU A 59 8.23 8.38 -0.89
N LYS A 60 9.32 9.02 -1.25
CA LYS A 60 9.69 9.24 -2.64
C LYS A 60 10.62 8.12 -3.10
N ASN A 61 10.56 7.81 -4.38
CA ASN A 61 11.57 6.99 -4.99
C ASN A 61 12.85 7.80 -5.17
N ASP A 62 13.99 7.17 -4.93
CA ASP A 62 15.28 7.69 -5.31
C ASP A 62 15.63 7.15 -6.71
N PRO A 63 15.65 7.99 -7.76
CA PRO A 63 15.89 7.51 -9.12
C PRO A 63 17.32 6.97 -9.35
N GLU A 64 18.24 7.23 -8.44
CA GLU A 64 19.63 6.71 -8.50
C GLU A 64 19.72 5.31 -7.89
N TYR A 65 18.75 4.87 -7.13
CA TYR A 65 18.73 3.58 -6.45
C TYR A 65 17.44 2.81 -6.76
N ASP A 66 17.60 1.52 -6.93
CA ASP A 66 16.51 0.62 -7.30
C ASP A 66 15.32 0.66 -6.32
N SER A 67 14.24 1.22 -6.80
CA SER A 67 12.83 1.05 -6.41
C SER A 67 12.55 0.36 -5.07
N TYR A 68 12.68 1.09 -3.95
CA TYR A 68 12.28 0.61 -2.61
C TYR A 68 12.98 -0.67 -2.10
N MET A 69 14.01 -1.20 -2.80
CA MET A 69 14.76 -2.40 -2.40
C MET A 69 15.83 -2.14 -1.34
N ARG A 70 16.14 -0.87 -1.05
CA ARG A 70 17.17 -0.52 -0.07
C ARG A 70 16.74 -0.94 1.33
N PRO A 71 17.65 -1.56 2.11
CA PRO A 71 17.39 -1.90 3.52
C PRO A 71 16.96 -0.70 4.38
N ASP A 72 17.41 0.50 4.02
CA ASP A 72 17.07 1.75 4.71
C ASP A 72 15.55 1.99 4.80
N TYR A 73 14.77 1.60 3.77
CA TYR A 73 13.30 1.71 3.82
C TYR A 73 12.70 0.77 4.88
N GLU A 74 13.24 -0.44 5.00
CA GLU A 74 12.80 -1.39 6.01
C GLU A 74 13.06 -0.86 7.43
N GLU A 75 14.29 -0.37 7.66
CA GLU A 75 14.69 0.19 8.95
C GLU A 75 13.85 1.41 9.30
N LEU A 76 13.61 2.30 8.34
CA LEU A 76 12.75 3.47 8.49
C LEU A 76 11.33 3.09 8.90
N ILE A 77 10.70 2.20 8.15
CA ILE A 77 9.32 1.78 8.40
C ILE A 77 9.20 1.11 9.76
N LYS A 78 10.13 0.22 10.06
CA LYS A 78 10.18 -0.48 11.35
C LYS A 78 10.31 0.49 12.52
N ASP A 79 11.21 1.48 12.42
CA ASP A 79 11.38 2.51 13.46
C ASP A 79 10.07 3.26 13.74
N TYR A 80 9.35 3.68 12.69
CA TYR A 80 8.06 4.35 12.87
C TYR A 80 6.99 3.44 13.49
N ILE A 81 6.90 2.18 13.07
CA ILE A 81 5.96 1.22 13.63
C ILE A 81 6.21 1.05 15.14
N ASP A 82 7.46 0.83 15.51
CA ASP A 82 7.85 0.57 16.90
C ASP A 82 7.68 1.83 17.78
N ARG A 83 8.18 2.97 17.31
CA ARG A 83 8.16 4.24 18.05
C ARG A 83 6.74 4.76 18.30
N LEU A 84 5.87 4.67 17.29
CA LEU A 84 4.49 5.14 17.38
C LEU A 84 3.54 4.06 17.92
N LYS A 85 4.04 2.86 18.21
CA LYS A 85 3.25 1.72 18.70
C LYS A 85 2.04 1.45 17.82
N ILE A 86 2.30 1.37 16.51
CA ILE A 86 1.27 1.22 15.48
C ILE A 86 0.52 -0.09 15.67
N LYS A 87 -0.80 -0.02 15.58
CA LYS A 87 -1.73 -1.17 15.68
C LYS A 87 -2.40 -1.48 14.35
N LYS A 88 -2.42 -0.52 13.44
CA LYS A 88 -3.02 -0.63 12.11
C LYS A 88 -2.06 -0.04 11.09
N LEU A 89 -1.69 -0.83 10.11
CA LEU A 89 -0.82 -0.41 9.03
C LEU A 89 -1.57 -0.45 7.70
N ILE A 90 -1.55 0.68 7.01
CA ILE A 90 -2.11 0.83 5.67
C ILE A 90 -0.98 1.22 4.73
N VAL A 91 -0.83 0.54 3.63
CA VAL A 91 0.17 0.86 2.61
C VAL A 91 -0.51 1.11 1.26
N TYR A 92 -0.02 2.11 0.56
CA TYR A 92 -0.56 2.55 -0.73
C TYR A 92 0.56 2.87 -1.70
N GLY A 93 0.36 2.58 -2.98
CA GLY A 93 1.27 3.03 -4.02
C GLY A 93 0.74 2.83 -5.43
N PRO A 94 0.98 3.80 -6.32
CA PRO A 94 0.74 3.66 -7.75
C PRO A 94 2.01 3.17 -8.46
N SER A 95 1.85 2.44 -9.58
CA SER A 95 2.95 1.97 -10.44
C SER A 95 4.03 1.22 -9.64
N MET A 96 5.27 1.64 -9.75
CA MET A 96 6.38 1.10 -8.96
C MET A 96 6.13 1.21 -7.44
N GLY A 97 5.48 2.29 -6.98
CA GLY A 97 5.04 2.42 -5.58
C GLY A 97 4.06 1.34 -5.17
N GLY A 98 3.26 0.80 -6.11
CA GLY A 98 2.39 -0.35 -5.89
C GLY A 98 3.15 -1.62 -5.54
N ILE A 99 4.33 -1.81 -6.15
CA ILE A 99 5.24 -2.92 -5.78
C ILE A 99 5.79 -2.71 -4.37
N GLY A 100 6.27 -1.48 -4.06
CA GLY A 100 6.72 -1.13 -2.71
C GLY A 100 5.61 -1.36 -1.66
N ALA A 101 4.36 -0.98 -1.97
CA ALA A 101 3.22 -1.21 -1.10
C ALA A 101 2.96 -2.72 -0.88
N ILE A 102 3.03 -3.56 -1.92
CA ILE A 102 2.89 -5.01 -1.78
C ILE A 102 4.05 -5.57 -0.95
N HIS A 103 5.29 -5.27 -1.32
CA HIS A 103 6.49 -5.81 -0.66
C HIS A 103 6.50 -5.49 0.85
N TYR A 104 6.43 -4.21 1.21
CA TYR A 104 6.46 -3.81 2.62
C TYR A 104 5.16 -4.11 3.35
N GLY A 105 4.04 -4.11 2.64
CA GLY A 105 2.76 -4.54 3.20
C GLY A 105 2.77 -5.99 3.65
N LEU A 106 3.36 -6.89 2.86
CA LEU A 106 3.57 -8.29 3.24
C LEU A 106 4.56 -8.40 4.40
N LYS A 107 5.71 -7.73 4.29
CA LYS A 107 6.81 -7.81 5.26
C LYS A 107 6.41 -7.36 6.66
N PHE A 108 5.62 -6.29 6.75
CA PHE A 108 5.14 -5.74 8.02
C PHE A 108 3.71 -6.13 8.37
N HIS A 109 3.15 -7.13 7.70
CA HIS A 109 1.80 -7.64 7.95
C HIS A 109 0.73 -6.53 7.96
N ALA A 110 0.76 -5.66 6.95
CA ALA A 110 -0.18 -4.55 6.85
C ALA A 110 -1.63 -5.03 6.84
N ASP A 111 -2.50 -4.26 7.48
CA ASP A 111 -3.93 -4.54 7.53
C ASP A 111 -4.60 -4.27 6.18
N VAL A 112 -4.12 -3.25 5.45
CA VAL A 112 -4.63 -2.87 4.12
C VAL A 112 -3.48 -2.58 3.18
N ILE A 113 -3.48 -3.22 2.03
CA ILE A 113 -2.51 -3.02 0.96
C ILE A 113 -3.26 -2.57 -0.29
N ILE A 114 -2.92 -1.38 -0.79
CA ILE A 114 -3.54 -0.76 -1.96
C ILE A 114 -2.47 -0.56 -3.03
N ALA A 115 -2.54 -1.34 -4.09
CA ALA A 115 -1.65 -1.23 -5.22
C ALA A 115 -2.43 -0.80 -6.47
N ILE A 116 -2.04 0.33 -7.04
CA ILE A 116 -2.67 0.89 -8.24
C ILE A 116 -1.74 0.68 -9.42
N ASP A 117 -2.18 -0.16 -10.35
CA ASP A 117 -1.45 -0.53 -11.56
C ASP A 117 0.03 -0.87 -11.28
N PRO A 118 0.28 -1.84 -10.38
CA PRO A 118 1.63 -2.12 -9.88
C PRO A 118 2.55 -2.54 -11.02
N ASN A 119 3.72 -1.93 -11.09
CA ASN A 119 4.70 -2.19 -12.14
C ASN A 119 6.09 -2.44 -11.55
N PRO A 120 6.68 -3.64 -11.75
CA PRO A 120 7.95 -4.04 -11.14
C PRO A 120 9.18 -3.47 -11.85
N ILE A 121 9.10 -2.28 -12.44
CA ILE A 121 10.27 -1.62 -13.03
C ILE A 121 11.37 -1.50 -11.97
N ASN A 122 12.55 -1.99 -12.28
CA ASN A 122 13.72 -1.98 -11.39
C ASN A 122 13.51 -2.70 -10.04
N PHE A 123 12.56 -3.60 -9.93
CA PHE A 123 12.34 -4.43 -8.76
C PHE A 123 12.70 -5.88 -9.07
N ASP A 124 13.29 -6.61 -8.15
CA ASP A 124 13.45 -8.05 -8.32
C ASP A 124 12.09 -8.75 -8.20
N TYR A 125 11.54 -9.02 -9.36
CA TYR A 125 10.23 -9.66 -9.48
C TYR A 125 10.18 -11.03 -8.78
N ASN A 126 11.26 -11.81 -8.85
CA ASN A 126 11.30 -13.11 -8.21
C ASN A 126 11.27 -12.96 -6.68
N GLU A 127 11.99 -11.97 -6.14
CA GLU A 127 11.95 -11.67 -4.70
C GLU A 127 10.54 -11.29 -4.25
N LEU A 128 9.81 -10.49 -5.05
CA LEU A 128 8.41 -10.18 -4.74
C LEU A 128 7.53 -11.41 -4.71
N ILE A 129 7.59 -12.26 -5.73
CA ILE A 129 6.81 -13.48 -5.82
C ILE A 129 7.16 -14.45 -4.67
N ASP A 130 8.43 -14.57 -4.34
CA ASP A 130 8.88 -15.42 -3.23
C ASP A 130 8.41 -14.84 -1.88
N SER A 131 8.37 -13.53 -1.72
CA SER A 131 7.78 -12.86 -0.56
C SER A 131 6.28 -13.16 -0.43
N ILE A 132 5.52 -13.13 -1.53
CA ILE A 132 4.11 -13.51 -1.54
C ILE A 132 3.94 -14.98 -1.17
N LYS A 133 4.75 -15.87 -1.73
CA LYS A 133 4.70 -17.31 -1.41
C LYS A 133 5.03 -17.59 0.05
N ALA A 134 6.00 -16.88 0.61
CA ALA A 134 6.41 -17.03 2.02
C ALA A 134 5.44 -16.37 3.00
N PHE A 135 4.59 -15.46 2.54
CA PHE A 135 3.65 -14.76 3.41
C PHE A 135 2.63 -15.71 4.02
N GLU A 136 2.54 -15.69 5.35
CA GLU A 136 1.55 -16.45 6.12
C GLU A 136 0.62 -15.46 6.85
N PRO A 137 -0.68 -15.42 6.50
CA PRO A 137 -1.63 -14.57 7.19
C PRO A 137 -1.72 -14.91 8.69
N GLU A 138 -1.69 -13.92 9.55
CA GLU A 138 -1.64 -14.10 11.01
C GLU A 138 -2.87 -14.77 11.65
N ASN A 139 -3.94 -14.96 10.90
CA ASN A 139 -5.11 -15.63 11.45
C ASN A 139 -5.77 -16.60 10.46
N ALA A 140 -6.29 -17.68 11.01
CA ALA A 140 -6.93 -18.76 10.24
C ALA A 140 -8.22 -18.31 9.51
N MET A 141 -8.78 -17.16 9.84
CA MET A 141 -10.01 -16.64 9.21
C MET A 141 -9.76 -15.66 8.06
N GLY A 142 -8.50 -15.28 7.76
CA GLY A 142 -8.12 -14.55 6.56
C GLY A 142 -8.62 -13.10 6.42
N PHE A 143 -9.31 -12.58 7.43
CA PHE A 143 -9.95 -11.27 7.33
C PHE A 143 -9.05 -10.11 7.76
N LYS A 144 -7.84 -10.37 8.26
CA LYS A 144 -6.94 -9.32 8.73
C LYS A 144 -6.32 -8.56 7.56
N HIS A 145 -5.78 -9.29 6.59
CA HIS A 145 -5.03 -8.70 5.49
C HIS A 145 -5.92 -8.51 4.27
N LYS A 146 -6.04 -7.27 3.80
CA LYS A 146 -6.90 -6.88 2.69
C LYS A 146 -6.09 -6.25 1.60
N PHE A 147 -6.16 -6.84 0.42
CA PHE A 147 -5.51 -6.35 -0.78
C PHE A 147 -6.55 -5.72 -1.70
N TYR A 148 -6.28 -4.51 -2.13
CA TYR A 148 -6.96 -3.87 -3.23
C TYR A 148 -5.94 -3.67 -4.36
N ILE A 149 -6.14 -4.34 -5.47
CA ILE A 149 -5.29 -4.24 -6.66
C ILE A 149 -6.13 -3.73 -7.81
N ASN A 150 -5.83 -2.51 -8.25
CA ASN A 150 -6.30 -1.97 -9.51
C ASN A 150 -5.23 -2.24 -10.57
N TYR A 151 -5.62 -2.66 -11.76
CA TYR A 151 -4.69 -2.92 -12.85
C TYR A 151 -5.28 -2.59 -14.20
N THR A 152 -4.44 -2.10 -15.11
CA THR A 152 -4.80 -1.81 -16.49
C THR A 152 -4.66 -3.05 -17.37
N PHE A 153 -5.55 -3.18 -18.32
CA PHE A 153 -5.41 -4.14 -19.43
C PHE A 153 -5.80 -3.49 -20.75
N THR A 154 -5.19 -3.92 -21.87
CA THR A 154 -5.52 -3.45 -23.21
C THR A 154 -6.30 -4.52 -23.97
N ASP A 155 -7.02 -4.15 -25.04
CA ASP A 155 -7.74 -5.11 -25.88
C ASP A 155 -6.82 -6.14 -26.53
N GLU A 156 -5.63 -5.72 -26.93
CA GLU A 156 -4.59 -6.59 -27.45
C GLU A 156 -4.01 -7.47 -26.35
N ALA A 157 -4.11 -7.04 -25.11
CA ALA A 157 -3.63 -7.69 -23.90
C ALA A 157 -4.76 -8.37 -23.09
N PHE A 158 -5.97 -8.48 -23.60
CA PHE A 158 -6.91 -9.48 -23.09
C PHE A 158 -6.34 -10.89 -23.25
N GLU A 159 -5.40 -11.03 -24.18
CA GLU A 159 -4.54 -12.20 -24.30
C GLU A 159 -3.27 -12.09 -23.44
N THR A 160 -2.91 -10.90 -22.96
CA THR A 160 -1.70 -10.66 -22.13
C THR A 160 -1.95 -9.55 -21.12
N LYS A 161 -2.58 -9.85 -19.98
CA LYS A 161 -2.30 -9.09 -18.75
C LYS A 161 -0.79 -9.04 -18.59
N PRO A 162 -0.21 -7.94 -18.05
CA PRO A 162 1.21 -7.99 -17.70
C PRO A 162 1.45 -9.25 -16.87
N GLU A 163 2.32 -10.11 -17.32
CA GLU A 163 2.57 -11.45 -16.75
C GLU A 163 2.78 -11.37 -15.22
N TRP A 164 3.43 -10.29 -14.78
CA TRP A 164 3.65 -10.00 -13.36
C TRP A 164 2.37 -9.75 -12.55
N THR A 165 1.37 -9.05 -13.10
CA THR A 165 0.11 -8.80 -12.39
C THR A 165 -0.67 -10.08 -12.20
N GLU A 166 -0.69 -10.95 -13.20
CA GLU A 166 -1.33 -12.26 -13.09
C GLU A 166 -0.68 -13.14 -12.05
N ASP A 167 0.65 -13.16 -12.02
CA ASP A 167 1.40 -13.97 -11.07
C ASP A 167 1.18 -13.48 -9.63
N ILE A 168 1.21 -12.14 -9.41
CA ILE A 168 0.89 -11.55 -8.12
C ILE A 168 -0.51 -11.97 -7.67
N ILE A 169 -1.52 -11.80 -8.53
CA ILE A 169 -2.91 -12.15 -8.22
C ILE A 169 -3.01 -13.64 -7.92
N ARG A 170 -2.46 -14.51 -8.78
CA ARG A 170 -2.50 -15.97 -8.63
C ARG A 170 -1.85 -16.44 -7.32
N GLU A 171 -0.72 -15.84 -6.92
CA GLU A 171 -0.08 -16.20 -5.66
C GLU A 171 -0.86 -15.67 -4.44
N LEU A 172 -1.45 -14.47 -4.52
CA LEU A 172 -2.31 -13.93 -3.46
C LEU A 172 -3.62 -14.73 -3.29
N GLU A 173 -4.21 -15.22 -4.39
CA GLU A 173 -5.42 -16.07 -4.35
C GLU A 173 -5.19 -17.38 -3.59
N LYS A 174 -3.96 -17.88 -3.53
CA LYS A 174 -3.61 -19.06 -2.74
C LYS A 174 -3.52 -18.78 -1.25
N LYS A 175 -3.50 -17.50 -0.86
CA LYS A 175 -3.40 -17.07 0.53
C LYS A 175 -4.77 -16.80 1.11
N ASN A 176 -4.89 -16.98 2.40
CA ASN A 176 -6.13 -16.67 3.11
C ASN A 176 -6.23 -15.16 3.40
N VAL A 177 -6.47 -14.37 2.36
CA VAL A 177 -6.58 -12.91 2.39
C VAL A 177 -7.85 -12.44 1.72
N VAL A 178 -8.32 -11.24 2.05
CA VAL A 178 -9.39 -10.58 1.30
C VAL A 178 -8.77 -9.88 0.10
N LEU A 179 -9.05 -10.36 -1.10
CA LEU A 179 -8.52 -9.81 -2.34
C LEU A 179 -9.64 -9.12 -3.13
N THR A 180 -9.51 -7.82 -3.33
CA THR A 180 -10.40 -7.02 -4.19
C THR A 180 -9.62 -6.65 -5.45
N LEU A 181 -10.11 -7.11 -6.59
CA LEU A 181 -9.53 -6.83 -7.89
C LEU A 181 -10.40 -5.84 -8.66
N GLN A 182 -9.79 -4.81 -9.19
CA GLN A 182 -10.45 -3.86 -10.06
C GLN A 182 -9.70 -3.73 -11.39
N PRO A 183 -10.06 -4.55 -12.39
CA PRO A 183 -9.52 -4.43 -13.73
C PRO A 183 -10.01 -3.15 -14.40
N TYR A 184 -9.15 -2.51 -15.17
CA TYR A 184 -9.47 -1.31 -15.90
C TYR A 184 -8.98 -1.40 -17.36
N ARG A 185 -9.87 -1.12 -18.31
CA ARG A 185 -9.54 -1.16 -19.74
C ARG A 185 -8.91 0.16 -20.15
N SER A 186 -7.63 0.14 -20.48
CA SER A 186 -6.90 1.29 -20.97
C SER A 186 -5.69 0.85 -21.79
N SER A 187 -5.31 1.67 -22.76
CA SER A 187 -4.06 1.52 -23.52
C SER A 187 -2.87 2.17 -22.82
N THR A 188 -3.11 2.91 -21.73
CA THR A 188 -2.10 3.71 -21.06
C THR A 188 -1.98 3.32 -19.59
N HIS A 189 -0.76 3.10 -19.15
CA HIS A 189 -0.45 2.86 -17.73
C HIS A 189 -0.88 4.04 -16.86
N LEU A 190 -1.53 3.77 -15.73
CA LEU A 190 -2.07 4.77 -14.79
C LEU A 190 -3.11 5.74 -15.37
N GLU A 191 -3.74 5.43 -16.52
CA GLU A 191 -4.81 6.29 -17.03
C GLU A 191 -6.00 6.36 -16.08
N PHE A 192 -6.24 5.28 -15.34
CA PHE A 192 -7.26 5.25 -14.31
C PHE A 192 -6.65 5.11 -12.92
N ILE A 193 -6.70 6.18 -12.18
CA ILE A 193 -6.49 6.17 -10.74
C ILE A 193 -7.85 6.32 -10.07
N PRO A 194 -8.28 5.39 -9.22
CA PRO A 194 -9.55 5.51 -8.52
C PRO A 194 -9.65 6.87 -7.81
N SER A 195 -10.84 7.46 -7.79
CA SER A 195 -11.01 8.74 -7.09
C SER A 195 -10.58 8.60 -5.62
N LYS A 196 -10.05 9.68 -5.05
CA LYS A 196 -9.67 9.70 -3.64
C LYS A 196 -10.83 9.30 -2.71
N ASP A 197 -12.04 9.77 -3.00
CA ASP A 197 -13.22 9.45 -2.18
C ASP A 197 -13.56 7.95 -2.22
N TYR A 198 -13.36 7.31 -3.36
CA TYR A 198 -13.52 5.87 -3.49
C TYR A 198 -12.45 5.10 -2.70
N LEU A 199 -11.17 5.51 -2.79
CA LEU A 199 -10.09 4.91 -2.01
C LEU A 199 -10.32 5.06 -0.50
N PHE A 200 -10.76 6.24 -0.06
CA PHE A 200 -11.11 6.45 1.35
C PHE A 200 -12.28 5.59 1.80
N SER A 201 -13.29 5.44 0.96
CA SER A 201 -14.40 4.55 1.26
C SER A 201 -13.95 3.10 1.44
N ILE A 202 -13.02 2.63 0.61
CA ILE A 202 -12.41 1.29 0.76
C ILE A 202 -11.61 1.19 2.05
N ILE A 203 -10.76 2.17 2.35
CA ILE A 203 -9.95 2.19 3.57
C ILE A 203 -10.85 2.16 4.81
N HIS A 204 -11.85 3.04 4.87
CA HIS A 204 -12.80 3.09 5.97
C HIS A 204 -13.57 1.77 6.11
N LEU A 205 -14.07 1.22 5.02
CA LEU A 205 -14.76 -0.06 5.03
C LEU A 205 -13.84 -1.16 5.58
N TYR A 206 -12.59 -1.23 5.13
CA TYR A 206 -11.66 -2.24 5.57
C TYR A 206 -11.25 -2.08 7.04
N LEU A 207 -11.13 -0.85 7.52
CA LEU A 207 -10.86 -0.58 8.93
C LEU A 207 -12.08 -0.93 9.82
N LEU A 208 -13.30 -0.59 9.38
CA LEU A 208 -14.52 -0.89 10.11
C LEU A 208 -14.81 -2.39 10.20
N LEU A 209 -14.55 -3.16 9.15
CA LEU A 209 -14.73 -4.61 9.15
C LEU A 209 -13.86 -5.34 10.19
N GLN A 210 -12.82 -4.69 10.70
CA GLN A 210 -11.99 -5.25 11.77
C GLN A 210 -12.48 -4.90 13.18
N VAL A 211 -13.28 -3.83 13.33
CA VAL A 211 -13.81 -3.39 14.64
C VAL A 211 -14.96 -4.28 15.10
N ASN A 212 -15.72 -4.82 14.17
CA ASN A 212 -16.74 -5.78 14.49
C ASN A 212 -16.10 -7.17 14.59
N ASN A 213 -15.70 -7.58 15.80
CA ASN A 213 -15.59 -8.98 16.12
C ASN A 213 -16.92 -9.61 15.70
N TYR A 214 -16.94 -10.33 14.58
CA TYR A 214 -18.10 -11.12 14.20
C TYR A 214 -18.39 -12.06 15.37
N LYS A 215 -19.43 -11.76 16.14
CA LYS A 215 -20.06 -12.76 16.98
C LYS A 215 -20.48 -13.87 16.06
N THR A 216 -19.98 -15.04 16.31
CA THR A 216 -20.38 -16.21 15.53
C THR A 216 -21.91 -16.35 15.61
N PRO A 217 -22.60 -16.89 14.59
CA PRO A 217 -24.06 -17.08 14.63
C PRO A 217 -24.55 -17.83 15.89
N GLN A 218 -23.69 -18.52 16.61
CA GLN A 218 -23.97 -19.19 17.87
C GLN A 218 -24.16 -18.26 19.07
N GLU A 219 -23.77 -16.98 18.95
CA GLU A 219 -24.00 -15.98 20.02
C GLU A 219 -25.31 -15.19 19.86
N TRP A 220 -26.15 -15.55 18.88
CA TRP A 220 -27.45 -14.94 18.60
C TRP A 220 -28.64 -15.85 18.98
N ILE A 221 -28.40 -16.97 19.69
CA ILE A 221 -29.44 -17.90 20.15
C ILE A 221 -29.57 -17.84 21.66
#